data_8704b82394b43b6ba56117f1f1a7cea0
#
_entry.id   8704b82394b43b6ba56117f1f1a7cea0
#
_cell.length_a   1.000
_cell.length_b   1.000
_cell.length_c   1.000
_cell.angle_alpha   90.00
_cell.angle_beta   90.00
_cell.angle_gamma   90.00
#
_symmetry.space_group_name_H-M   'P 1'
#
loop_
_entity.id
_entity.type
_entity.pdbx_description
1 polymer ?
#
loop_
_entity_poly.entity_id
_entity_poly.type
_entity_poly.pdbx_seq_one_letter_code
_entity_poly.pdbx_strand_id
1 'polypeptide(L)'
;MNIQFSFRRFWHVLVWTLVYHWRQLLTLFSAAFVTFVAVEIIEFIQVSNDYAYKIFNHKSHEAIVKGALHDCSNGCMSFLALLMCIGAAFAFYNLHRKNEGRRLLMLPATNLEKFMARWVVYVPVLFVLYVVAFMVSDVLRIVIWPVFSEEVSFPTAIPEFFGVMKYLVVWTSTLHFYKLLALWRKFWLFHALGLFSSVWIGRWAWLFVTIVFFAVTALLLRGNYQGWDVTVFYLLAIVLAFAAYWLFCRFPKYKLFHNKD
;
A
#
# COMPACT_ATOMS: atom_id res chain seq x y z
N MET A 1 -24.92 21.86 -17.99
CA MET A 1 -23.58 22.33 -18.45
C MET A 1 -22.64 21.15 -18.44
N ASN A 2 -22.33 20.58 -19.62
CA ASN A 2 -21.38 19.47 -19.75
C ASN A 2 -19.96 20.03 -19.59
N ILE A 3 -19.46 20.07 -18.35
CA ILE A 3 -18.09 20.51 -18.10
C ILE A 3 -17.18 19.33 -18.47
N GLN A 4 -16.54 19.43 -19.64
CA GLN A 4 -15.56 18.44 -20.10
C GLN A 4 -14.34 18.44 -19.15
N PHE A 5 -13.68 17.28 -19.05
CA PHE A 5 -12.41 17.13 -18.32
C PHE A 5 -11.36 18.10 -18.87
N SER A 6 -10.64 18.79 -17.97
CA SER A 6 -9.56 19.69 -18.34
C SER A 6 -8.31 19.34 -17.54
N PHE A 7 -7.21 19.04 -18.25
CA PHE A 7 -5.94 18.69 -17.61
C PHE A 7 -5.40 19.84 -16.72
N ARG A 8 -5.60 21.10 -17.12
CA ARG A 8 -5.18 22.27 -16.33
C ARG A 8 -5.91 22.33 -15.00
N ARG A 9 -7.24 22.12 -15.00
CA ARG A 9 -8.02 22.09 -13.73
C ARG A 9 -7.64 20.88 -12.88
N PHE A 10 -7.48 19.72 -13.49
CA PHE A 10 -7.00 18.51 -12.82
C PHE A 10 -5.66 18.75 -12.12
N TRP A 11 -4.68 19.38 -12.80
CA TRP A 11 -3.38 19.68 -12.24
C TRP A 11 -3.47 20.61 -11.02
N HIS A 12 -4.29 21.67 -11.09
CA HIS A 12 -4.52 22.56 -9.94
C HIS A 12 -5.14 21.82 -8.76
N VAL A 13 -6.11 20.92 -9.00
CA VAL A 13 -6.71 20.09 -7.94
C VAL A 13 -5.70 19.11 -7.36
N LEU A 14 -4.83 18.53 -8.18
CA LEU A 14 -3.77 17.63 -7.76
C LEU A 14 -2.77 18.33 -6.81
N VAL A 15 -2.24 19.49 -7.23
CA VAL A 15 -1.33 20.29 -6.43
C VAL A 15 -2.00 20.73 -5.12
N TRP A 16 -3.24 21.20 -5.21
CA TRP A 16 -4.02 21.53 -4.02
C TRP A 16 -4.17 20.33 -3.07
N THR A 17 -4.46 19.15 -3.59
CA THR A 17 -4.60 17.92 -2.80
C THR A 17 -3.29 17.56 -2.11
N LEU A 18 -2.14 17.65 -2.81
CA LEU A 18 -0.82 17.41 -2.25
C LEU A 18 -0.50 18.37 -1.11
N VAL A 19 -0.66 19.67 -1.34
CA VAL A 19 -0.36 20.70 -0.35
C VAL A 19 -1.31 20.63 0.84
N TYR A 20 -2.58 20.35 0.60
CA TYR A 20 -3.58 20.28 1.67
C TYR A 20 -3.41 19.03 2.55
N HIS A 21 -3.00 17.90 1.97
CA HIS A 21 -2.84 16.63 2.67
C HIS A 21 -1.38 16.30 3.04
N TRP A 22 -0.43 17.23 2.89
CA TRP A 22 0.99 16.95 3.10
C TRP A 22 1.29 16.38 4.49
N ARG A 23 0.61 16.88 5.55
CA ARG A 23 0.78 16.36 6.92
C ARG A 23 0.31 14.91 7.04
N GLN A 24 -0.77 14.56 6.38
CA GLN A 24 -1.29 13.20 6.34
C GLN A 24 -0.33 12.27 5.57
N LEU A 25 0.19 12.72 4.44
CA LEU A 25 1.19 11.98 3.66
C LEU A 25 2.48 11.77 4.47
N LEU A 26 2.93 12.79 5.21
CA LEU A 26 4.08 12.68 6.09
C LEU A 26 3.83 11.68 7.23
N THR A 27 2.65 11.67 7.83
CA THR A 27 2.28 10.68 8.85
C THR A 27 2.29 9.26 8.29
N LEU A 28 1.76 9.06 7.09
CA LEU A 28 1.77 7.76 6.41
C LEU A 28 3.20 7.33 6.04
N PHE A 29 4.03 8.25 5.58
CA PHE A 29 5.45 8.01 5.33
C PHE A 29 6.19 7.59 6.60
N SER A 30 5.99 8.33 7.71
CA SER A 30 6.64 8.01 8.99
C SER A 30 6.18 6.67 9.54
N ALA A 31 4.89 6.33 9.42
CA ALA A 31 4.37 5.03 9.80
C ALA A 31 4.99 3.90 8.97
N ALA A 32 5.11 4.09 7.65
CA ALA A 32 5.77 3.13 6.77
C ALA A 32 7.25 2.95 7.11
N PHE A 33 7.96 4.06 7.33
CA PHE A 33 9.37 4.04 7.71
C PHE A 33 9.59 3.24 9.00
N VAL A 34 8.82 3.51 10.06
CA VAL A 34 8.92 2.76 11.32
C VAL A 34 8.57 1.28 11.12
N THR A 35 7.58 0.98 10.29
CA THR A 35 7.20 -0.41 9.98
C THR A 35 8.34 -1.14 9.26
N PHE A 36 8.97 -0.54 8.26
CA PHE A 36 10.09 -1.17 7.54
C PHE A 36 11.31 -1.38 8.43
N VAL A 37 11.69 -0.36 9.23
CA VAL A 37 12.78 -0.51 10.22
C VAL A 37 12.50 -1.68 11.17
N ALA A 38 11.27 -1.79 11.68
CA ALA A 38 10.90 -2.87 12.60
C ALA A 38 10.98 -4.24 11.91
N VAL A 39 10.47 -4.38 10.69
CA VAL A 39 10.52 -5.63 9.91
C VAL A 39 11.97 -6.03 9.64
N GLU A 40 12.80 -5.11 9.16
CA GLU A 40 14.21 -5.37 8.87
C GLU A 40 14.96 -5.82 10.12
N ILE A 41 14.81 -5.12 11.23
CA ILE A 41 15.48 -5.47 12.50
C ILE A 41 15.04 -6.85 12.99
N ILE A 42 13.74 -7.16 12.98
CA ILE A 42 13.21 -8.44 13.45
C ILE A 42 13.76 -9.59 12.59
N GLU A 43 13.71 -9.46 11.28
CA GLU A 43 14.19 -10.51 10.34
C GLU A 43 15.69 -10.77 10.52
N PHE A 44 16.51 -9.73 10.65
CA PHE A 44 17.95 -9.89 10.80
C PHE A 44 18.34 -10.40 12.20
N ILE A 45 17.62 -10.02 13.27
CA ILE A 45 17.84 -10.63 14.60
C ILE A 45 17.52 -12.12 14.57
N GLN A 46 16.43 -12.53 13.93
CA GLN A 46 16.08 -13.95 13.82
C GLN A 46 17.17 -14.74 13.07
N VAL A 47 17.67 -14.19 11.95
CA VAL A 47 18.75 -14.83 11.19
C VAL A 47 20.04 -14.87 11.98
N SER A 48 20.39 -13.82 12.72
CA SER A 48 21.59 -13.79 13.56
C SER A 48 21.53 -14.83 14.68
N ASN A 49 20.40 -14.97 15.35
CA ASN A 49 20.20 -16.00 16.37
C ASN A 49 20.34 -17.43 15.84
N ASP A 50 19.86 -17.67 14.60
CA ASP A 50 19.92 -18.97 13.95
C ASP A 50 21.22 -19.22 13.18
N TYR A 51 22.13 -18.24 13.15
CA TYR A 51 23.29 -18.27 12.27
C TYR A 51 24.22 -19.47 12.55
N ALA A 52 24.58 -19.70 13.82
CA ALA A 52 25.41 -20.80 14.23
C ALA A 52 24.80 -22.16 13.86
N TYR A 53 23.50 -22.35 14.06
CA TYR A 53 22.74 -23.53 13.68
C TYR A 53 22.73 -23.78 12.17
N LYS A 54 22.52 -22.69 11.38
CA LYS A 54 22.55 -22.80 9.90
C LYS A 54 23.89 -23.13 9.35
N ILE A 55 25.00 -22.64 9.94
CA ILE A 55 26.36 -23.00 9.59
C ILE A 55 26.64 -24.47 9.96
N PHE A 56 26.22 -24.92 11.14
CA PHE A 56 26.35 -26.30 11.55
C PHE A 56 25.68 -27.26 10.57
N ASN A 57 24.57 -26.88 9.96
CA ASN A 57 23.89 -27.64 8.92
C ASN A 57 24.49 -27.46 7.51
N HIS A 58 25.75 -27.11 7.39
CA HIS A 58 26.52 -27.00 6.13
C HIS A 58 25.99 -25.93 5.14
N LYS A 59 25.27 -24.91 5.60
CA LYS A 59 24.96 -23.79 4.76
C LYS A 59 26.11 -22.80 4.68
N SER A 60 26.48 -22.41 3.47
CA SER A 60 27.50 -21.36 3.30
C SER A 60 27.02 -20.01 3.85
N HIS A 61 27.95 -19.20 4.35
CA HIS A 61 27.67 -17.82 4.80
C HIS A 61 26.89 -17.04 3.75
N GLU A 62 27.29 -17.07 2.50
CA GLU A 62 26.65 -16.38 1.38
C GLU A 62 25.18 -16.82 1.19
N ALA A 63 24.89 -18.11 1.28
CA ALA A 63 23.54 -18.64 1.16
C ALA A 63 22.63 -18.18 2.31
N ILE A 64 23.18 -18.07 3.54
CA ILE A 64 22.43 -17.59 4.71
C ILE A 64 22.09 -16.10 4.54
N VAL A 65 23.08 -15.28 4.17
CA VAL A 65 22.90 -13.83 3.95
C VAL A 65 21.91 -13.57 2.83
N LYS A 66 22.05 -14.26 1.68
CA LYS A 66 21.13 -14.11 0.54
C LYS A 66 19.71 -14.53 0.91
N GLY A 67 19.56 -15.62 1.66
CA GLY A 67 18.24 -16.06 2.17
C GLY A 67 17.62 -14.99 3.07
N ALA A 68 18.37 -14.42 4.01
CA ALA A 68 17.92 -13.36 4.91
C ALA A 68 17.45 -12.11 4.15
N LEU A 69 18.23 -11.66 3.16
CA LEU A 69 17.87 -10.52 2.32
C LEU A 69 16.59 -10.77 1.52
N HIS A 70 16.42 -11.99 1.01
CA HIS A 70 15.22 -12.40 0.28
C HIS A 70 13.98 -12.42 1.18
N ASP A 71 14.09 -13.02 2.38
CA ASP A 71 12.98 -13.10 3.33
C ASP A 71 12.58 -11.71 3.86
N CYS A 72 13.58 -10.88 4.19
CA CYS A 72 13.36 -9.47 4.55
C CYS A 72 12.64 -8.70 3.44
N SER A 73 13.10 -8.83 2.19
CA SER A 73 12.49 -8.16 1.05
C SER A 73 11.05 -8.61 0.81
N ASN A 74 10.75 -9.90 0.95
CA ASN A 74 9.38 -10.42 0.87
C ASN A 74 8.48 -9.91 2.01
N GLY A 75 9.01 -9.83 3.24
CA GLY A 75 8.34 -9.25 4.40
C GLY A 75 7.99 -7.78 4.12
N CYS A 76 8.98 -6.97 3.73
CA CYS A 76 8.78 -5.56 3.39
C CYS A 76 7.76 -5.35 2.27
N MET A 77 7.76 -6.21 1.22
CA MET A 77 6.78 -6.16 0.14
C MET A 77 5.36 -6.49 0.61
N SER A 78 5.21 -7.42 1.55
CA SER A 78 3.91 -7.75 2.14
C SER A 78 3.36 -6.58 2.95
N PHE A 79 4.21 -5.93 3.74
CA PHE A 79 3.83 -4.71 4.47
C PHE A 79 3.58 -3.52 3.55
N LEU A 80 4.35 -3.36 2.47
CA LEU A 80 4.07 -2.35 1.44
C LEU A 80 2.65 -2.50 0.89
N ALA A 81 2.23 -3.73 0.55
CA ALA A 81 0.88 -3.99 0.06
C ALA A 81 -0.19 -3.59 1.08
N LEU A 82 0.00 -3.94 2.36
CA LEU A 82 -0.90 -3.55 3.45
C LEU A 82 -0.96 -2.02 3.63
N LEU A 83 0.20 -1.36 3.65
CA LEU A 83 0.29 0.10 3.80
C LEU A 83 -0.37 0.84 2.63
N MET A 84 -0.25 0.31 1.40
CA MET A 84 -0.94 0.86 0.23
C MET A 84 -2.47 0.71 0.35
N CYS A 85 -2.97 -0.39 0.90
CA CYS A 85 -4.40 -0.60 1.15
C CYS A 85 -4.92 0.38 2.22
N ILE A 86 -4.17 0.57 3.30
CA ILE A 86 -4.46 1.55 4.34
C ILE A 86 -4.41 2.97 3.74
N GLY A 87 -3.40 3.29 2.94
CA GLY A 87 -3.28 4.57 2.25
C GLY A 87 -4.51 4.88 1.38
N ALA A 88 -5.00 3.91 0.62
CA ALA A 88 -6.23 4.05 -0.16
C ALA A 88 -7.45 4.34 0.71
N ALA A 89 -7.52 3.74 1.91
CA ALA A 89 -8.59 4.01 2.86
C ALA A 89 -8.56 5.46 3.41
N PHE A 90 -7.42 6.13 3.35
CA PHE A 90 -7.31 7.54 3.72
C PHE A 90 -7.65 8.52 2.58
N ALA A 91 -7.77 8.06 1.32
CA ALA A 91 -7.99 8.94 0.17
C ALA A 91 -9.22 9.86 0.31
N PHE A 92 -10.29 9.35 0.89
CA PHE A 92 -11.55 10.11 1.08
C PHE A 92 -11.96 10.24 2.55
N TYR A 93 -11.07 9.90 3.49
CA TYR A 93 -11.29 9.99 4.93
C TYR A 93 -11.90 11.33 5.37
N ASN A 94 -11.38 12.42 4.81
CA ASN A 94 -11.80 13.77 5.18
C ASN A 94 -13.15 14.20 4.57
N LEU A 95 -13.72 13.41 3.67
CA LEU A 95 -15.00 13.72 3.03
C LEU A 95 -16.14 13.81 4.06
N HIS A 96 -16.05 13.03 5.12
CA HIS A 96 -17.03 12.97 6.19
C HIS A 96 -16.92 14.14 7.20
N ARG A 97 -15.85 14.92 7.15
CA ARG A 97 -15.72 16.14 7.95
C ARG A 97 -16.46 17.29 7.29
N LYS A 98 -17.38 17.93 8.03
CA LYS A 98 -18.29 18.98 7.52
C LYS A 98 -17.58 20.08 6.71
N ASN A 99 -16.44 20.56 7.20
CA ASN A 99 -15.71 21.67 6.56
C ASN A 99 -14.86 21.22 5.36
N GLU A 100 -14.29 20.03 5.41
CA GLU A 100 -13.40 19.54 4.36
C GLU A 100 -14.18 19.04 3.14
N GLY A 101 -15.30 18.36 3.37
CA GLY A 101 -16.21 17.99 2.29
C GLY A 101 -16.72 19.23 1.52
N ARG A 102 -17.08 20.32 2.23
CA ARG A 102 -17.49 21.58 1.60
C ARG A 102 -16.36 22.21 0.77
N ARG A 103 -15.14 22.28 1.30
CA ARG A 103 -13.99 22.82 0.58
C ARG A 103 -13.73 22.07 -0.73
N LEU A 104 -13.80 20.74 -0.71
CA LEU A 104 -13.65 19.94 -1.93
C LEU A 104 -14.76 20.23 -2.94
N LEU A 105 -16.01 20.39 -2.49
CA LEU A 105 -17.14 20.69 -3.37
C LEU A 105 -17.03 22.07 -4.02
N MET A 106 -16.48 23.05 -3.31
CA MET A 106 -16.29 24.42 -3.81
C MET A 106 -15.19 24.55 -4.86
N LEU A 107 -14.31 23.53 -5.02
CA LEU A 107 -13.29 23.59 -6.07
C LEU A 107 -13.95 23.63 -7.46
N PRO A 108 -13.51 24.54 -8.34
CA PRO A 108 -14.09 24.70 -9.69
C PRO A 108 -13.57 23.59 -10.65
N ALA A 109 -13.89 22.34 -10.32
CA ALA A 109 -13.47 21.15 -11.05
C ALA A 109 -14.60 20.13 -11.08
N THR A 110 -14.56 19.23 -12.07
CA THR A 110 -15.52 18.13 -12.19
C THR A 110 -15.32 17.10 -11.09
N ASN A 111 -16.34 16.30 -10.78
CA ASN A 111 -16.21 15.21 -9.81
C ASN A 111 -15.14 14.18 -10.23
N LEU A 112 -15.00 13.94 -11.54
CA LEU A 112 -13.96 13.07 -12.07
C LEU A 112 -12.56 13.62 -11.80
N GLU A 113 -12.32 14.92 -12.07
CA GLU A 113 -11.05 15.59 -11.81
C GLU A 113 -10.68 15.52 -10.31
N LYS A 114 -11.64 15.74 -9.43
CA LYS A 114 -11.44 15.65 -7.96
C LYS A 114 -11.14 14.24 -7.49
N PHE A 115 -11.87 13.25 -8.01
CA PHE A 115 -11.66 11.85 -7.68
C PHE A 115 -10.29 11.37 -8.15
N MET A 116 -9.97 11.63 -9.42
CA MET A 116 -8.70 11.24 -10.04
C MET A 116 -7.49 11.91 -9.38
N ALA A 117 -7.59 13.18 -9.00
CA ALA A 117 -6.52 13.87 -8.29
C ALA A 117 -6.19 13.20 -6.94
N ARG A 118 -7.20 12.82 -6.18
CA ARG A 118 -7.00 12.07 -4.93
C ARG A 118 -6.46 10.68 -5.18
N TRP A 119 -6.98 9.98 -6.18
CA TRP A 119 -6.47 8.68 -6.55
C TRP A 119 -4.97 8.74 -6.90
N VAL A 120 -4.54 9.73 -7.70
CA VAL A 120 -3.12 9.92 -8.03
C VAL A 120 -2.26 10.18 -6.80
N VAL A 121 -2.74 10.96 -5.82
CA VAL A 121 -1.98 11.23 -4.59
C VAL A 121 -1.86 9.98 -3.72
N TYR A 122 -2.94 9.23 -3.53
CA TYR A 122 -2.97 8.09 -2.60
C TYR A 122 -2.60 6.74 -3.23
N VAL A 123 -2.31 6.70 -4.54
CA VAL A 123 -1.81 5.49 -5.21
C VAL A 123 -0.38 5.70 -5.69
N PRO A 124 -0.09 6.35 -6.83
CA PRO A 124 1.29 6.42 -7.31
C PRO A 124 2.20 7.30 -6.46
N VAL A 125 1.74 8.45 -5.95
CA VAL A 125 2.59 9.31 -5.12
C VAL A 125 2.90 8.64 -3.79
N LEU A 126 1.90 8.06 -3.12
CA LEU A 126 2.09 7.35 -1.87
C LEU A 126 2.97 6.10 -2.05
N PHE A 127 2.83 5.38 -3.17
CA PHE A 127 3.72 4.26 -3.50
C PHE A 127 5.18 4.70 -3.57
N VAL A 128 5.48 5.79 -4.29
CA VAL A 128 6.84 6.33 -4.35
C VAL A 128 7.35 6.72 -2.96
N LEU A 129 6.51 7.37 -2.13
CA LEU A 129 6.88 7.72 -0.77
C LEU A 129 7.21 6.48 0.08
N TYR A 130 6.48 5.39 -0.06
CA TYR A 130 6.74 4.15 0.67
C TYR A 130 8.03 3.46 0.19
N VAL A 131 8.32 3.47 -1.12
CA VAL A 131 9.59 2.97 -1.64
C VAL A 131 10.75 3.80 -1.08
N VAL A 132 10.63 5.12 -1.03
CA VAL A 132 11.64 5.99 -0.41
C VAL A 132 11.77 5.70 1.09
N ALA A 133 10.66 5.47 1.81
CA ALA A 133 10.69 5.10 3.22
C ALA A 133 11.48 3.79 3.44
N PHE A 134 11.26 2.78 2.59
CA PHE A 134 12.03 1.54 2.62
C PHE A 134 13.54 1.78 2.36
N MET A 135 13.87 2.57 1.33
CA MET A 135 15.29 2.87 1.03
C MET A 135 15.99 3.56 2.21
N VAL A 136 15.30 4.50 2.87
CA VAL A 136 15.84 5.21 4.04
C VAL A 136 15.93 4.26 5.25
N SER A 137 14.98 3.34 5.44
CA SER A 137 15.03 2.34 6.52
C SER A 137 16.22 1.39 6.35
N ASP A 138 16.47 0.89 5.14
CA ASP A 138 17.59 -0.01 4.86
C ASP A 138 18.97 0.67 5.10
N VAL A 139 19.10 1.94 4.69
CA VAL A 139 20.30 2.72 5.01
C VAL A 139 20.47 2.88 6.52
N LEU A 140 19.41 3.22 7.24
CA LEU A 140 19.44 3.35 8.71
C LEU A 140 19.82 2.02 9.36
N ARG A 141 19.27 0.91 8.90
CA ARG A 141 19.59 -0.43 9.36
C ARG A 141 21.09 -0.73 9.20
N ILE A 142 21.66 -0.47 8.03
CA ILE A 142 23.11 -0.70 7.80
C ILE A 142 23.97 0.07 8.80
N VAL A 143 23.57 1.30 9.14
CA VAL A 143 24.30 2.13 10.12
C VAL A 143 24.15 1.61 11.54
N ILE A 144 22.95 1.13 11.91
CA ILE A 144 22.65 0.71 13.27
C ILE A 144 23.07 -0.75 13.53
N TRP A 145 23.02 -1.62 12.53
CA TRP A 145 23.25 -3.05 12.67
C TRP A 145 24.56 -3.44 13.38
N PRO A 146 25.72 -2.81 13.10
CA PRO A 146 26.97 -3.13 13.77
C PRO A 146 26.93 -2.98 15.31
N VAL A 147 25.97 -2.20 15.83
CA VAL A 147 25.76 -2.04 17.29
C VAL A 147 25.11 -3.30 17.89
N PHE A 148 24.33 -4.05 17.10
CA PHE A 148 23.61 -5.23 17.55
C PHE A 148 24.35 -6.55 17.31
N SER A 149 25.21 -6.60 16.31
CA SER A 149 25.97 -7.81 15.94
C SER A 149 27.27 -7.43 15.26
N GLU A 150 28.39 -7.89 15.84
CA GLU A 150 29.72 -7.76 15.23
C GLU A 150 30.05 -8.94 14.31
N GLU A 151 29.39 -10.10 14.51
CA GLU A 151 29.74 -11.35 13.83
C GLU A 151 29.22 -11.45 12.40
N VAL A 152 28.08 -10.82 12.10
CA VAL A 152 27.41 -10.97 10.81
C VAL A 152 27.09 -9.61 10.21
N SER A 153 27.73 -9.29 9.10
CA SER A 153 27.40 -8.08 8.33
C SER A 153 26.38 -8.43 7.23
N PHE A 154 25.29 -7.69 7.18
CA PHE A 154 24.30 -7.80 6.12
C PHE A 154 24.43 -6.61 5.17
N PRO A 155 24.62 -6.85 3.85
CA PRO A 155 24.64 -5.80 2.86
C PRO A 155 23.25 -5.17 2.68
N THR A 156 23.15 -4.17 1.81
CA THR A 156 21.87 -3.52 1.49
C THR A 156 20.84 -4.52 0.93
N ALA A 157 19.60 -4.42 1.40
CA ALA A 157 18.47 -5.20 0.89
C ALA A 157 17.82 -4.56 -0.35
N ILE A 158 18.21 -3.33 -0.72
CA ILE A 158 17.63 -2.58 -1.85
C ILE A 158 17.65 -3.36 -3.17
N PRO A 159 18.76 -3.99 -3.60
CA PRO A 159 18.78 -4.75 -4.87
C PRO A 159 17.81 -5.92 -4.86
N GLU A 160 17.71 -6.65 -3.75
CA GLU A 160 16.81 -7.79 -3.61
C GLU A 160 15.35 -7.35 -3.59
N PHE A 161 15.04 -6.26 -2.89
CA PHE A 161 13.70 -5.66 -2.88
C PHE A 161 13.24 -5.27 -4.29
N PHE A 162 14.09 -4.59 -5.07
CA PHE A 162 13.77 -4.29 -6.47
C PHE A 162 13.76 -5.54 -7.35
N GLY A 163 14.54 -6.56 -7.01
CA GLY A 163 14.48 -7.88 -7.63
C GLY A 163 13.10 -8.51 -7.43
N VAL A 164 12.62 -8.57 -6.20
CA VAL A 164 11.26 -9.05 -5.87
C VAL A 164 10.20 -8.18 -6.56
N MET A 165 10.36 -6.85 -6.54
CA MET A 165 9.47 -5.92 -7.23
C MET A 165 9.49 -6.13 -8.76
N LYS A 166 10.65 -6.39 -9.36
CA LYS A 166 10.77 -6.69 -10.80
C LYS A 166 9.97 -7.93 -11.19
N TYR A 167 9.97 -8.96 -10.36
CA TYR A 167 9.10 -10.11 -10.54
C TYR A 167 7.61 -9.76 -10.45
N LEU A 168 7.23 -8.67 -9.79
CA LEU A 168 5.86 -8.13 -9.79
C LEU A 168 5.48 -7.46 -11.11
N VAL A 169 6.43 -6.92 -11.84
CA VAL A 169 6.19 -6.09 -13.03
C VAL A 169 6.51 -6.84 -14.33
N VAL A 170 7.50 -7.74 -14.32
CA VAL A 170 7.98 -8.41 -15.54
C VAL A 170 7.37 -9.80 -15.68
N TRP A 171 6.74 -10.02 -16.80
CA TRP A 171 6.22 -11.29 -17.30
C TRP A 171 7.36 -12.32 -17.48
N THR A 172 7.73 -13.06 -16.43
CA THR A 172 8.66 -14.17 -16.59
C THR A 172 8.00 -15.48 -16.20
N SER A 173 7.90 -16.30 -17.23
CA SER A 173 7.60 -17.74 -17.38
C SER A 173 7.38 -18.61 -16.13
N THR A 174 6.23 -19.18 -16.13
CA THR A 174 5.74 -20.50 -15.77
C THR A 174 5.31 -20.80 -14.32
N LEU A 175 6.13 -20.92 -13.32
CA LEU A 175 5.65 -21.46 -12.03
C LEU A 175 5.55 -20.40 -10.92
N HIS A 176 6.42 -19.42 -10.93
CA HIS A 176 6.42 -18.28 -10.01
C HIS A 176 5.34 -17.25 -10.33
N PHE A 177 4.87 -17.21 -11.56
CA PHE A 177 3.82 -16.35 -12.09
C PHE A 177 2.50 -16.43 -11.31
N TYR A 178 2.05 -17.63 -10.93
CA TYR A 178 0.79 -17.79 -10.19
C TYR A 178 0.85 -17.25 -8.77
N LYS A 179 1.96 -17.39 -8.07
CA LYS A 179 2.14 -16.84 -6.72
C LYS A 179 2.16 -15.30 -6.75
N LEU A 180 2.80 -14.76 -7.75
CA LEU A 180 2.97 -13.32 -7.96
C LEU A 180 1.68 -12.64 -8.41
N LEU A 181 0.96 -13.22 -9.37
CA LEU A 181 -0.38 -12.80 -9.76
C LEU A 181 -1.34 -12.84 -8.57
N ALA A 182 -1.18 -13.77 -7.65
CA ALA A 182 -1.98 -13.84 -6.44
C ALA A 182 -1.74 -12.63 -5.53
N LEU A 183 -0.51 -12.12 -5.43
CA LEU A 183 -0.16 -10.95 -4.63
C LEU A 183 -0.66 -9.64 -5.29
N TRP A 184 -0.47 -9.50 -6.61
CA TRP A 184 -0.98 -8.38 -7.41
C TRP A 184 -2.51 -8.30 -7.41
N ARG A 185 -3.18 -9.44 -7.53
CA ARG A 185 -4.65 -9.54 -7.45
C ARG A 185 -5.18 -9.04 -6.11
N LYS A 186 -4.55 -9.50 -5.02
CA LYS A 186 -4.90 -9.06 -3.67
C LYS A 186 -4.69 -7.55 -3.51
N PHE A 187 -3.56 -7.02 -4.03
CA PHE A 187 -3.25 -5.60 -4.00
C PHE A 187 -4.36 -4.76 -4.63
N TRP A 188 -4.75 -5.04 -5.88
CA TRP A 188 -5.78 -4.27 -6.58
C TRP A 188 -7.15 -4.38 -5.92
N LEU A 189 -7.51 -5.57 -5.46
CA LEU A 189 -8.76 -5.79 -4.76
C LEU A 189 -8.83 -5.01 -3.45
N PHE A 190 -7.81 -5.13 -2.60
CA PHE A 190 -7.77 -4.44 -1.32
C PHE A 190 -7.63 -2.93 -1.48
N HIS A 191 -6.90 -2.50 -2.51
CA HIS A 191 -6.81 -1.09 -2.86
C HIS A 191 -8.18 -0.51 -3.26
N ALA A 192 -8.92 -1.20 -4.12
CA ALA A 192 -10.27 -0.81 -4.52
C ALA A 192 -11.25 -0.86 -3.32
N LEU A 193 -11.12 -1.86 -2.44
CA LEU A 193 -11.87 -1.95 -1.19
C LEU A 193 -11.54 -0.77 -0.25
N GLY A 194 -10.27 -0.36 -0.19
CA GLY A 194 -9.81 0.82 0.56
C GLY A 194 -10.48 2.09 0.06
N LEU A 195 -10.46 2.32 -1.24
CA LEU A 195 -11.13 3.46 -1.86
C LEU A 195 -12.64 3.45 -1.60
N PHE A 196 -13.29 2.30 -1.80
CA PHE A 196 -14.73 2.15 -1.56
C PHE A 196 -15.10 2.43 -0.10
N SER A 197 -14.40 1.79 0.84
CA SER A 197 -14.64 1.96 2.27
C SER A 197 -14.37 3.38 2.75
N SER A 198 -13.39 4.09 2.16
CA SER A 198 -13.09 5.48 2.50
C SER A 198 -14.22 6.44 2.16
N VAL A 199 -14.95 6.18 1.06
CA VAL A 199 -16.13 6.97 0.68
C VAL A 199 -17.35 6.57 1.53
N TRP A 200 -17.51 5.28 1.85
CA TRP A 200 -18.69 4.77 2.54
C TRP A 200 -18.62 4.93 4.07
N ILE A 201 -17.56 4.43 4.70
CA ILE A 201 -17.41 4.34 6.17
C ILE A 201 -16.67 5.59 6.74
N GLY A 202 -15.84 6.23 5.91
CA GLY A 202 -15.06 7.41 6.30
C GLY A 202 -13.93 7.08 7.28
N ARG A 203 -13.98 7.64 8.50
CA ARG A 203 -12.85 7.58 9.45
C ARG A 203 -12.44 6.17 9.90
N TRP A 204 -13.31 5.18 9.82
CA TRP A 204 -13.06 3.79 10.22
C TRP A 204 -12.65 2.90 9.05
N ALA A 205 -12.54 3.45 7.84
CA ALA A 205 -12.22 2.71 6.62
C ALA A 205 -10.91 1.94 6.72
N TRP A 206 -9.88 2.54 7.30
CA TRP A 206 -8.56 1.92 7.46
C TRP A 206 -8.62 0.67 8.36
N LEU A 207 -9.38 0.73 9.47
CA LEU A 207 -9.57 -0.42 10.37
C LEU A 207 -10.33 -1.55 9.66
N PHE A 208 -11.40 -1.21 8.95
CA PHE A 208 -12.17 -2.17 8.18
C PHE A 208 -11.31 -2.88 7.15
N VAL A 209 -10.55 -2.14 6.35
CA VAL A 209 -9.65 -2.71 5.33
C VAL A 209 -8.59 -3.60 5.96
N THR A 210 -8.00 -3.18 7.09
CA THR A 210 -6.99 -3.97 7.81
C THR A 210 -7.58 -5.30 8.30
N ILE A 211 -8.75 -5.28 8.93
CA ILE A 211 -9.43 -6.52 9.39
C ILE A 211 -9.72 -7.44 8.21
N VAL A 212 -10.30 -6.91 7.13
CA VAL A 212 -10.63 -7.71 5.94
C VAL A 212 -9.36 -8.27 5.28
N PHE A 213 -8.27 -7.49 5.23
CA PHE A 213 -6.98 -7.94 4.71
C PHE A 213 -6.47 -9.16 5.47
N PHE A 214 -6.40 -9.08 6.81
CA PHE A 214 -5.92 -10.20 7.62
C PHE A 214 -6.87 -11.41 7.57
N ALA A 215 -8.18 -11.19 7.61
CA ALA A 215 -9.17 -12.27 7.53
C ALA A 215 -9.06 -13.03 6.20
N VAL A 216 -9.02 -12.32 5.08
CA VAL A 216 -8.88 -12.93 3.74
C VAL A 216 -7.52 -13.61 3.60
N THR A 217 -6.44 -13.00 4.08
CA THR A 217 -5.11 -13.62 4.04
C THR A 217 -5.08 -14.90 4.86
N ALA A 218 -5.65 -14.92 6.07
CA ALA A 218 -5.73 -16.11 6.91
C ALA A 218 -6.58 -17.24 6.27
N LEU A 219 -7.70 -16.89 5.64
CA LEU A 219 -8.53 -17.85 4.91
C LEU A 219 -7.81 -18.45 3.71
N LEU A 220 -7.05 -17.62 2.96
CA LEU A 220 -6.28 -18.06 1.80
C LEU A 220 -5.09 -18.94 2.19
N LEU A 221 -4.50 -18.73 3.37
CA LEU A 221 -3.42 -19.58 3.89
C LEU A 221 -3.95 -20.96 4.33
N ARG A 222 -5.20 -21.04 4.83
CA ARG A 222 -5.81 -22.32 5.25
C ARG A 222 -6.37 -23.14 4.10
N GLY A 223 -6.76 -22.51 3.00
CA GLY A 223 -7.38 -23.19 1.87
C GLY A 223 -6.38 -23.42 0.73
N ASN A 224 -6.31 -24.66 0.20
CA ASN A 224 -5.65 -24.96 -1.08
C ASN A 224 -6.44 -24.35 -2.25
N TYR A 225 -6.74 -23.06 -2.20
CA TYR A 225 -7.46 -22.35 -3.26
C TYR A 225 -6.55 -22.10 -4.48
N GLN A 226 -6.20 -23.17 -5.18
CA GLN A 226 -5.43 -23.10 -6.43
C GLN A 226 -6.29 -22.69 -7.64
N GLY A 227 -7.59 -22.47 -7.49
CA GLY A 227 -8.52 -22.42 -8.62
C GLY A 227 -9.45 -21.22 -8.71
N TRP A 228 -9.34 -20.19 -7.88
CA TRP A 228 -10.18 -18.99 -8.08
C TRP A 228 -9.64 -18.18 -9.25
N ASP A 229 -10.45 -18.09 -10.31
CA ASP A 229 -10.10 -17.39 -11.53
C ASP A 229 -9.62 -15.96 -11.25
N VAL A 230 -8.42 -15.67 -11.77
CA VAL A 230 -7.77 -14.35 -11.77
C VAL A 230 -8.76 -13.25 -12.16
N THR A 231 -9.63 -13.57 -13.10
CA THR A 231 -10.64 -12.69 -13.68
C THR A 231 -11.62 -12.18 -12.63
N VAL A 232 -12.05 -13.02 -11.67
CA VAL A 232 -13.02 -12.63 -10.63
C VAL A 232 -12.47 -11.53 -9.73
N PHE A 233 -11.21 -11.61 -9.33
CA PHE A 233 -10.58 -10.59 -8.47
C PHE A 233 -10.45 -9.24 -9.18
N TYR A 234 -10.08 -9.23 -10.46
CA TYR A 234 -10.00 -8.00 -11.24
C TYR A 234 -11.37 -7.40 -11.50
N LEU A 235 -12.37 -8.22 -11.86
CA LEU A 235 -13.74 -7.74 -12.03
C LEU A 235 -14.28 -7.13 -10.74
N LEU A 236 -14.06 -7.79 -9.60
CA LEU A 236 -14.48 -7.27 -8.30
C LEU A 236 -13.77 -5.95 -7.96
N ALA A 237 -12.47 -5.84 -8.23
CA ALA A 237 -11.72 -4.60 -8.03
C ALA A 237 -12.26 -3.45 -8.91
N ILE A 238 -12.57 -3.72 -10.16
CA ILE A 238 -13.16 -2.73 -11.07
C ILE A 238 -14.55 -2.29 -10.59
N VAL A 239 -15.40 -3.25 -10.19
CA VAL A 239 -16.74 -2.97 -9.65
C VAL A 239 -16.64 -2.12 -8.38
N LEU A 240 -15.73 -2.43 -7.46
CA LEU A 240 -15.52 -1.65 -6.23
C LEU A 240 -14.99 -0.24 -6.53
N ALA A 241 -14.05 -0.09 -7.47
CA ALA A 241 -13.54 1.22 -7.86
C ALA A 241 -14.63 2.08 -8.51
N PHE A 242 -15.46 1.46 -9.37
CA PHE A 242 -16.61 2.14 -9.98
C PHE A 242 -17.67 2.52 -8.95
N ALA A 243 -17.97 1.63 -8.00
CA ALA A 243 -18.89 1.90 -6.89
C ALA A 243 -18.36 3.03 -5.99
N ALA A 244 -17.06 3.08 -5.71
CA ALA A 244 -16.42 4.17 -4.98
C ALA A 244 -16.62 5.52 -5.69
N TYR A 245 -16.39 5.57 -7.01
CA TYR A 245 -16.62 6.77 -7.81
C TYR A 245 -18.09 7.19 -7.83
N TRP A 246 -19.00 6.24 -8.02
CA TRP A 246 -20.44 6.49 -8.03
C TRP A 246 -20.95 7.03 -6.69
N LEU A 247 -20.52 6.44 -5.57
CA LEU A 247 -20.79 6.94 -4.23
C LEU A 247 -20.21 8.34 -4.02
N PHE A 248 -18.99 8.58 -4.47
CA PHE A 248 -18.37 9.91 -4.40
C PHE A 248 -19.18 10.95 -5.14
N CYS A 249 -19.72 10.64 -6.32
CA CYS A 249 -20.57 11.56 -7.09
C CYS A 249 -21.92 11.85 -6.39
N ARG A 250 -22.45 10.90 -5.60
CA ARG A 250 -23.72 11.05 -4.88
C ARG A 250 -23.56 11.68 -3.50
N PHE A 251 -22.41 11.61 -2.91
CA PHE A 251 -22.15 12.08 -1.55
C PHE A 251 -22.59 13.52 -1.28
N PRO A 252 -22.42 14.49 -2.20
CA PRO A 252 -22.89 15.87 -1.99
C PRO A 252 -24.40 15.98 -1.82
N LYS A 253 -25.17 15.14 -2.52
CA LYS A 253 -26.64 15.18 -2.50
C LYS A 253 -27.21 14.70 -1.16
N TYR A 254 -26.64 13.67 -0.57
CA TYR A 254 -27.16 13.12 0.69
C TYR A 254 -26.92 14.03 1.91
N LYS A 255 -25.78 14.70 2.02
CA LYS A 255 -25.46 15.56 3.19
C LYS A 255 -26.11 16.93 3.17
N LEU A 256 -26.47 17.47 2.00
CA LEU A 256 -27.17 18.74 1.90
C LEU A 256 -28.64 18.64 2.32
N PHE A 257 -29.25 17.44 2.23
CA PHE A 257 -30.67 17.24 2.54
C PHE A 257 -30.94 16.66 3.94
N HIS A 258 -29.93 16.05 4.59
CA HIS A 258 -30.12 15.39 5.90
C HIS A 258 -29.65 16.20 7.12
N ASN A 259 -28.99 17.36 6.94
CA ASN A 259 -28.62 18.24 8.05
C ASN A 259 -29.54 19.47 8.08
N LYS A 260 -30.81 19.25 8.33
CA LYS A 260 -31.77 20.31 8.75
C LYS A 260 -31.98 20.33 10.28
N ASP A 261 -31.16 19.51 11.02
CA ASP A 261 -31.16 19.54 12.48
C ASP A 261 -29.82 20.05 13.01
#